data_36d22316f6012e8120e81fa7f0d2b770
#
_entry.id   36d22316f6012e8120e81fa7f0d2b770
#
_cell.length_a   1.000
_cell.length_b   1.000
_cell.length_c   1.000
_cell.angle_alpha   90.00
_cell.angle_beta   90.00
_cell.angle_gamma   90.00
#
_symmetry.space_group_name_H-M   'P 1'
#
loop_
_entity.id
_entity.type
_entity.pdbx_description
1 polymer ?
#
loop_
_entity_poly.entity_id
_entity_poly.type
_entity_poly.pdbx_seq_one_letter_code
_entity_poly.pdbx_strand_id
1 'polypeptide(L)'
;MTEHKYVIQGRVKWFNSKRGFGVLTYKINDEDEEAFIHHSDIITKTDVYKELFENEVIEFKLDKQEDKNYAREITGENGEDLLCVKNDNQKKLKTKKPKNKKKIKNTETFEPSHDPADMNVILGNPNNNTFERALDPRDIVIVPNLFCEVNDESIYDNLLAEIKATGKEDSGLWKLWHGDSHLIADDHIEWKESCPTFNMVIEKIKHYFKMSATATRFNWYRDSSEWKPYHHDAAAVKPHIAKIQNFTVGVSFGAERDASFQHAKNRSVVNVPLPNGTTYCFMNQVNKDWRHGIPQLPPEKQHDKGRISIIVWGWRD
;
A
#
# COMPACT_ATOMS: atom_id res chain seq x y z
N MET A 1 3.13 20.16 46.32
CA MET A 1 4.55 19.81 46.26
C MET A 1 4.92 19.65 44.81
N THR A 2 5.70 20.54 44.22
CA THR A 2 6.15 20.50 42.86
C THR A 2 7.26 19.46 42.77
N GLU A 3 6.94 18.26 42.24
CA GLU A 3 7.95 17.27 41.91
C GLU A 3 8.90 17.86 40.85
N HIS A 4 10.15 18.04 41.21
CA HIS A 4 11.21 18.32 40.25
C HIS A 4 11.35 17.09 39.33
N LYS A 5 10.78 17.17 38.13
CA LYS A 5 10.96 16.15 37.09
C LYS A 5 12.41 16.19 36.62
N TYR A 6 13.23 15.29 37.13
CA TYR A 6 14.62 15.13 36.67
C TYR A 6 14.63 14.66 35.22
N VAL A 7 15.56 15.19 34.42
CA VAL A 7 15.84 14.68 33.09
C VAL A 7 16.62 13.39 33.24
N ILE A 8 16.18 12.33 32.62
CA ILE A 8 16.77 11.00 32.66
C ILE A 8 17.31 10.67 31.27
N GLN A 9 18.51 10.09 31.21
CA GLN A 9 19.07 9.57 29.98
C GLN A 9 18.58 8.12 29.78
N GLY A 10 18.18 7.81 28.54
CA GLY A 10 17.74 6.48 28.14
C GLY A 10 18.19 6.12 26.74
N ARG A 11 17.98 4.86 26.39
CA ARG A 11 18.31 4.32 25.06
C ARG A 11 17.09 3.71 24.44
N VAL A 12 16.81 4.09 23.19
CA VAL A 12 15.66 3.55 22.44
C VAL A 12 15.87 2.06 22.20
N LYS A 13 14.97 1.23 22.73
CA LYS A 13 14.95 -0.21 22.51
C LYS A 13 14.37 -0.56 21.15
N TRP A 14 13.24 0.06 20.82
CA TRP A 14 12.60 0.02 19.51
C TRP A 14 11.61 1.17 19.35
N PHE A 15 11.35 1.58 18.11
CA PHE A 15 10.32 2.57 17.76
C PHE A 15 9.67 2.23 16.43
N ASN A 16 8.35 2.23 16.42
CA ASN A 16 7.58 2.02 15.18
C ASN A 16 7.18 3.37 14.59
N SER A 17 7.95 3.85 13.61
CA SER A 17 7.74 5.14 12.96
C SER A 17 6.35 5.29 12.31
N LYS A 18 5.73 4.18 11.84
CA LYS A 18 4.40 4.22 11.22
C LYS A 18 3.28 4.39 12.25
N ARG A 19 3.43 3.76 13.41
CA ARG A 19 2.44 3.82 14.49
C ARG A 19 2.73 4.94 15.49
N GLY A 20 3.91 5.54 15.42
CA GLY A 20 4.32 6.66 16.24
C GLY A 20 4.58 6.32 17.71
N PHE A 21 4.92 5.07 18.05
CA PHE A 21 5.22 4.69 19.42
C PHE A 21 6.36 3.67 19.53
N GLY A 22 6.92 3.54 20.73
CA GLY A 22 8.03 2.64 21.00
C GLY A 22 8.30 2.47 22.49
N VAL A 23 9.46 1.91 22.80
CA VAL A 23 9.96 1.66 24.15
C VAL A 23 11.42 2.05 24.23
N LEU A 24 11.81 2.69 25.32
CA LEU A 24 13.20 2.93 25.69
C LEU A 24 13.55 2.17 26.96
N THR A 25 14.84 1.93 27.17
CA THR A 25 15.42 1.45 28.43
C THR A 25 16.20 2.57 29.10
N TYR A 26 16.15 2.63 30.42
CA TYR A 26 16.87 3.59 31.24
C TYR A 26 17.26 2.96 32.58
N LYS A 27 18.16 3.58 33.32
CA LYS A 27 18.61 3.07 34.64
C LYS A 27 18.13 3.94 35.79
N ILE A 28 17.58 3.29 36.81
CA ILE A 28 17.36 3.88 38.14
C ILE A 28 18.01 2.95 39.17
N ASN A 29 18.90 3.49 40.03
CA ASN A 29 19.61 2.74 41.08
C ASN A 29 20.29 1.46 40.53
N ASP A 30 20.91 1.56 39.36
CA ASP A 30 21.57 0.47 38.62
C ASP A 30 20.63 -0.66 38.09
N GLU A 31 19.33 -0.53 38.26
CA GLU A 31 18.36 -1.44 37.66
C GLU A 31 17.85 -0.91 36.32
N ASP A 32 17.72 -1.83 35.34
CA ASP A 32 17.19 -1.51 34.02
C ASP A 32 15.67 -1.47 34.05
N GLU A 33 15.11 -0.33 33.69
CA GLU A 33 13.66 -0.07 33.58
C GLU A 33 13.27 0.28 32.15
N GLU A 34 11.98 0.14 31.83
CA GLU A 34 11.45 0.50 30.54
C GLU A 34 10.39 1.63 30.63
N ALA A 35 10.37 2.50 29.63
CA ALA A 35 9.32 3.50 29.49
C ALA A 35 8.76 3.51 28.07
N PHE A 36 7.45 3.76 27.98
CA PHE A 36 6.71 3.92 26.73
C PHE A 36 7.01 5.28 26.12
N ILE A 37 7.20 5.30 24.79
CA ILE A 37 7.43 6.48 23.97
C ILE A 37 6.25 6.68 23.03
N HIS A 38 5.77 7.92 22.91
CA HIS A 38 4.84 8.32 21.85
C HIS A 38 5.42 9.49 21.05
N HIS A 39 5.19 9.54 19.73
CA HIS A 39 5.75 10.56 18.85
C HIS A 39 5.38 12.00 19.24
N SER A 40 4.22 12.20 19.91
CA SER A 40 3.81 13.52 20.41
C SER A 40 4.73 14.08 21.49
N ASP A 41 5.43 13.21 22.19
CA ASP A 41 6.36 13.57 23.28
C ASP A 41 7.78 13.87 22.78
N ILE A 42 8.05 13.68 21.50
CA ILE A 42 9.32 14.01 20.86
C ILE A 42 9.37 15.50 20.56
N ILE A 43 10.39 16.20 21.07
CA ILE A 43 10.62 17.61 20.84
C ILE A 43 11.72 17.80 19.80
N THR A 44 11.43 18.49 18.72
CA THR A 44 12.38 18.85 17.67
C THR A 44 12.38 20.37 17.44
N LYS A 45 13.56 20.96 17.20
CA LYS A 45 13.72 22.38 16.93
C LYS A 45 13.24 22.79 15.52
N THR A 46 13.07 21.82 14.63
CA THR A 46 12.65 22.01 13.25
C THR A 46 11.46 21.11 12.94
N ASP A 47 10.66 21.50 11.95
CA ASP A 47 9.54 20.67 11.49
C ASP A 47 10.08 19.49 10.66
N VAL A 48 10.18 18.34 11.31
CA VAL A 48 10.64 17.06 10.74
C VAL A 48 9.71 15.94 11.16
N TYR A 49 9.71 14.87 10.39
CA TYR A 49 8.98 13.66 10.79
C TYR A 49 9.58 13.09 12.08
N LYS A 50 8.77 13.03 13.13
CA LYS A 50 9.19 12.63 14.48
C LYS A 50 9.31 11.12 14.58
N GLU A 51 10.54 10.63 14.53
CA GLU A 51 10.89 9.23 14.72
C GLU A 51 12.17 9.08 15.53
N LEU A 52 12.31 7.94 16.18
CA LEU A 52 13.52 7.56 16.93
C LEU A 52 14.11 6.28 16.34
N PHE A 53 15.41 6.12 16.52
CA PHE A 53 16.15 4.98 15.97
C PHE A 53 16.59 4.04 17.10
N GLU A 54 16.61 2.75 16.82
CA GLU A 54 17.10 1.75 17.76
C GLU A 54 18.53 2.08 18.23
N ASN A 55 18.79 1.97 19.51
CA ASN A 55 20.03 2.36 20.20
C ASN A 55 20.32 3.88 20.26
N GLU A 56 19.43 4.74 19.79
CA GLU A 56 19.57 6.19 19.96
C GLU A 56 19.52 6.56 21.45
N VAL A 57 20.52 7.36 21.89
CA VAL A 57 20.56 7.92 23.25
C VAL A 57 19.74 9.20 23.28
N ILE A 58 18.83 9.28 24.22
CA ILE A 58 17.88 10.38 24.38
C ILE A 58 17.79 10.82 25.83
N GLU A 59 17.30 12.04 26.01
CA GLU A 59 16.92 12.58 27.32
C GLU A 59 15.42 12.75 27.39
N PHE A 60 14.82 12.46 28.53
CA PHE A 60 13.37 12.55 28.71
C PHE A 60 13.00 12.82 30.18
N LYS A 61 11.77 13.25 30.40
CA LYS A 61 11.15 13.31 31.72
C LYS A 61 10.31 12.07 31.95
N LEU A 62 10.53 11.41 33.08
CA LEU A 62 9.76 10.23 33.46
C LEU A 62 8.39 10.64 34.05
N ASP A 63 7.33 10.07 33.51
CA ASP A 63 5.96 10.21 34.00
C ASP A 63 5.46 8.80 34.39
N LYS A 64 5.31 8.58 35.70
CA LYS A 64 4.83 7.31 36.27
C LYS A 64 3.32 7.37 36.44
N GLN A 65 2.60 6.47 35.79
CA GLN A 65 1.15 6.35 35.88
C GLN A 65 0.80 4.90 36.27
N GLU A 66 0.26 4.71 37.46
CA GLU A 66 -0.08 3.39 38.02
C GLU A 66 1.07 2.38 37.81
N ASP A 67 0.90 1.41 36.92
CA ASP A 67 1.88 0.35 36.65
C ASP A 67 2.74 0.59 35.39
N LYS A 68 2.72 1.80 34.82
CA LYS A 68 3.42 2.09 33.56
C LYS A 68 4.26 3.36 33.62
N ASN A 69 5.45 3.27 33.04
CA ASN A 69 6.36 4.39 32.87
C ASN A 69 6.21 4.99 31.47
N TYR A 70 6.11 6.33 31.37
CA TYR A 70 6.03 7.07 30.13
C TYR A 70 7.18 8.05 30.00
N ALA A 71 7.78 8.12 28.82
CA ALA A 71 8.79 9.13 28.50
C ALA A 71 8.12 10.36 27.91
N ARG A 72 8.32 11.51 28.53
CA ARG A 72 7.79 12.80 28.12
C ARG A 72 8.90 13.77 27.77
N GLU A 73 8.60 14.75 26.93
CA GLU A 73 9.53 15.81 26.54
C GLU A 73 10.89 15.26 26.07
N ILE A 74 10.83 14.33 25.11
CA ILE A 74 12.00 13.59 24.60
C ILE A 74 12.85 14.48 23.71
N THR A 75 14.15 14.59 24.01
CA THR A 75 15.17 15.36 23.29
C THR A 75 16.40 14.52 23.00
N GLY A 76 17.31 15.01 22.19
CA GLY A 76 18.63 14.40 22.05
C GLY A 76 19.51 14.61 23.29
N GLU A 77 20.54 13.80 23.43
CA GLU A 77 21.51 13.84 24.51
C GLU A 77 22.18 15.24 24.61
N ASN A 78 22.25 15.79 25.81
CA ASN A 78 22.86 17.12 26.12
C ASN A 78 22.26 18.26 25.26
N GLY A 79 21.00 18.17 24.87
CA GLY A 79 20.31 19.16 24.02
C GLY A 79 20.74 19.16 22.56
N GLU A 80 21.46 18.12 22.10
CA GLU A 80 21.75 17.89 20.69
C GLU A 80 20.50 17.58 19.90
N ASP A 81 20.60 17.65 18.56
CA ASP A 81 19.53 17.25 17.68
C ASP A 81 19.39 15.73 17.65
N LEU A 82 18.15 15.24 17.69
CA LEU A 82 17.82 13.84 17.47
C LEU A 82 18.25 13.36 16.08
N LEU A 83 18.47 12.05 15.92
CA LEU A 83 18.91 11.47 14.64
C LEU A 83 17.92 11.75 13.50
N CYS A 84 16.62 11.85 13.75
CA CYS A 84 15.65 12.25 12.74
C CYS A 84 15.93 13.65 12.18
N VAL A 85 16.36 14.62 13.02
CA VAL A 85 16.76 15.97 12.61
C VAL A 85 18.11 15.95 11.89
N LYS A 86 19.09 15.24 12.45
CA LYS A 86 20.44 15.09 11.84
C LYS A 86 20.33 14.46 10.43
N ASN A 87 19.51 13.44 10.27
CA ASN A 87 19.28 12.76 8.99
C ASN A 87 18.56 13.65 7.98
N ASP A 88 17.59 14.44 8.41
CA ASP A 88 16.88 15.38 7.53
C ASP A 88 17.81 16.49 7.05
N ASN A 89 18.65 17.04 7.95
CA ASN A 89 19.68 18.01 7.62
C ASN A 89 20.72 17.45 6.64
N GLN A 90 21.15 16.18 6.81
CA GLN A 90 22.05 15.53 5.86
C GLN A 90 21.41 15.31 4.48
N LYS A 91 20.13 14.97 4.43
CA LYS A 91 19.38 14.90 3.16
C LYS A 91 19.33 16.27 2.49
N LYS A 92 19.04 17.34 3.24
CA LYS A 92 19.05 18.74 2.73
C LYS A 92 20.43 19.21 2.27
N LEU A 93 21.51 18.75 2.90
CA LEU A 93 22.90 19.05 2.51
C LEU A 93 23.35 18.28 1.26
N LYS A 94 22.95 17.00 1.12
CA LYS A 94 23.24 16.19 -0.07
C LYS A 94 22.52 16.70 -1.32
N THR A 95 21.45 17.49 -1.18
CA THR A 95 20.76 18.15 -2.29
C THR A 95 21.43 19.47 -2.72
N LYS A 96 22.43 19.98 -1.96
CA LYS A 96 23.21 21.18 -2.30
C LYS A 96 24.55 20.78 -2.93
N LYS A 97 24.55 20.19 -4.14
CA LYS A 97 25.75 20.17 -4.98
C LYS A 97 26.02 21.58 -5.53
N PRO A 98 27.30 22.06 -5.59
CA PRO A 98 27.60 23.40 -6.08
C PRO A 98 27.20 23.53 -7.55
N LYS A 99 26.31 24.47 -7.83
CA LYS A 99 25.92 24.87 -9.18
C LYS A 99 27.04 25.70 -9.79
N ASN A 100 27.94 25.09 -10.54
CA ASN A 100 28.75 25.75 -11.52
C ASN A 100 28.60 25.10 -12.88
N LYS A 101 27.45 25.28 -13.50
CA LYS A 101 27.29 25.17 -14.96
C LYS A 101 26.57 26.44 -15.40
N LYS A 102 27.21 27.20 -16.31
CA LYS A 102 26.58 28.32 -17.00
C LYS A 102 25.23 27.85 -17.54
N LYS A 103 24.14 28.44 -17.03
CA LYS A 103 22.79 28.24 -17.57
C LYS A 103 22.75 28.67 -19.01
N ILE A 104 22.76 27.75 -19.94
CA ILE A 104 22.21 28.00 -21.26
C ILE A 104 20.69 28.06 -21.01
N LYS A 105 20.14 29.29 -21.20
CA LYS A 105 18.68 29.47 -21.17
C LYS A 105 18.11 28.80 -22.41
N ASN A 106 17.82 27.53 -22.32
CA ASN A 106 16.97 26.88 -23.30
C ASN A 106 15.54 27.00 -22.78
N THR A 107 14.76 27.89 -23.36
CA THR A 107 13.38 28.20 -22.96
C THR A 107 12.40 27.14 -23.42
N GLU A 108 12.87 26.09 -24.10
CA GLU A 108 12.02 25.07 -24.74
C GLU A 108 12.09 23.69 -24.06
N THR A 109 12.94 23.51 -23.06
CA THR A 109 13.05 22.21 -22.36
C THR A 109 12.52 22.28 -20.94
N PHE A 110 11.53 21.47 -20.67
CA PHE A 110 11.04 21.22 -19.32
C PHE A 110 11.96 20.20 -18.62
N GLU A 111 12.60 20.59 -17.52
CA GLU A 111 13.31 19.67 -16.63
C GLU A 111 12.38 19.32 -15.46
N PRO A 112 11.89 18.07 -15.35
CA PRO A 112 11.04 17.66 -14.24
C PRO A 112 11.80 17.76 -12.91
N SER A 113 11.08 18.09 -11.84
CA SER A 113 11.64 18.20 -10.49
C SER A 113 11.96 16.84 -9.85
N HIS A 114 11.52 15.76 -10.47
CA HIS A 114 11.69 14.37 -10.04
C HIS A 114 11.84 13.47 -11.26
N ASP A 115 12.37 12.27 -11.04
CA ASP A 115 12.46 11.27 -12.09
C ASP A 115 11.06 10.87 -12.56
N PRO A 116 10.82 10.76 -13.88
CA PRO A 116 9.56 10.26 -14.39
C PRO A 116 9.33 8.81 -13.96
N ALA A 117 8.06 8.43 -13.88
CA ALA A 117 7.69 7.05 -13.61
C ALA A 117 8.21 6.14 -14.74
N ASP A 118 8.77 4.99 -14.37
CA ASP A 118 9.23 3.96 -15.30
C ASP A 118 8.13 2.92 -15.62
N MET A 119 6.91 3.40 -15.74
CA MET A 119 5.70 2.62 -15.96
C MET A 119 4.89 3.27 -17.10
N ASN A 120 4.50 2.46 -18.07
CA ASN A 120 3.68 2.92 -19.19
C ASN A 120 2.21 2.57 -18.93
N VAL A 121 1.33 3.53 -19.10
CA VAL A 121 -0.12 3.32 -18.99
C VAL A 121 -0.73 3.32 -20.38
N ILE A 122 -1.42 2.23 -20.75
CA ILE A 122 -2.06 1.99 -22.04
C ILE A 122 -3.55 1.84 -21.83
N LEU A 123 -4.34 2.48 -22.68
CA LEU A 123 -5.78 2.24 -22.76
C LEU A 123 -6.07 1.11 -23.75
N GLY A 124 -6.70 0.04 -23.27
CA GLY A 124 -7.21 -1.04 -24.09
C GLY A 124 -8.63 -0.74 -24.59
N ASN A 125 -9.00 -1.35 -25.71
CA ASN A 125 -10.32 -1.26 -26.29
C ASN A 125 -11.16 -2.46 -25.81
N PRO A 126 -12.32 -2.27 -25.13
CA PRO A 126 -13.13 -3.39 -24.65
C PRO A 126 -13.69 -4.29 -25.77
N ASN A 127 -13.80 -3.77 -26.98
CA ASN A 127 -14.32 -4.49 -28.15
C ASN A 127 -13.23 -5.13 -29.02
N ASN A 128 -11.95 -4.92 -28.67
CA ASN A 128 -10.83 -5.44 -29.44
C ASN A 128 -9.67 -5.79 -28.50
N ASN A 129 -9.25 -7.04 -28.52
CA ASN A 129 -8.14 -7.56 -27.71
C ASN A 129 -6.76 -7.45 -28.38
N THR A 130 -6.64 -6.62 -29.39
CA THR A 130 -5.35 -6.31 -30.02
C THR A 130 -4.81 -5.00 -29.46
N PHE A 131 -3.52 -4.97 -29.17
CA PHE A 131 -2.80 -3.79 -28.74
C PHE A 131 -1.98 -3.26 -29.91
N GLU A 132 -1.82 -1.95 -30.00
CA GLU A 132 -1.06 -1.30 -31.08
C GLU A 132 0.39 -1.80 -31.21
N ARG A 133 0.93 -2.29 -30.10
CA ARG A 133 2.24 -2.95 -30.03
C ARG A 133 2.20 -4.13 -29.08
N ALA A 134 3.25 -4.96 -29.11
CA ALA A 134 3.46 -5.95 -28.06
C ALA A 134 3.57 -5.27 -26.69
N LEU A 135 3.03 -5.91 -25.64
CA LEU A 135 3.12 -5.40 -24.29
C LEU A 135 4.55 -5.49 -23.76
N ASP A 136 5.03 -4.40 -23.19
CA ASP A 136 6.32 -4.32 -22.51
C ASP A 136 6.17 -4.76 -21.05
N PRO A 137 7.19 -5.36 -20.42
CA PRO A 137 7.14 -5.73 -19.00
C PRO A 137 6.80 -4.60 -18.00
N ARG A 138 6.92 -3.33 -18.43
CA ARG A 138 6.57 -2.13 -17.64
C ARG A 138 5.19 -1.56 -17.96
N ASP A 139 4.40 -2.24 -18.78
CA ASP A 139 3.06 -1.75 -19.13
C ASP A 139 2.03 -2.09 -18.06
N ILE A 140 1.16 -1.10 -17.82
CA ILE A 140 -0.16 -1.26 -17.23
C ILE A 140 -1.17 -0.99 -18.33
N VAL A 141 -2.09 -1.92 -18.55
CA VAL A 141 -3.21 -1.73 -19.47
C VAL A 141 -4.49 -1.52 -18.68
N ILE A 142 -5.25 -0.50 -19.03
CA ILE A 142 -6.56 -0.20 -18.46
C ILE A 142 -7.59 -0.41 -19.56
N VAL A 143 -8.60 -1.23 -19.29
CA VAL A 143 -9.68 -1.50 -20.22
C VAL A 143 -10.99 -1.08 -19.56
N PRO A 144 -11.49 0.14 -19.86
CA PRO A 144 -12.78 0.60 -19.36
C PRO A 144 -13.91 -0.25 -19.96
N ASN A 145 -14.97 -0.44 -19.20
CA ASN A 145 -16.21 -1.08 -19.66
C ASN A 145 -16.02 -2.47 -20.32
N LEU A 146 -14.98 -3.20 -19.98
CA LEU A 146 -14.76 -4.54 -20.56
C LEU A 146 -15.93 -5.48 -20.27
N PHE A 147 -16.56 -5.33 -19.12
CA PHE A 147 -17.62 -6.22 -18.66
C PHE A 147 -19.01 -5.60 -18.73
N CYS A 148 -19.16 -4.35 -18.36
CA CYS A 148 -20.42 -3.63 -18.30
C CYS A 148 -20.16 -2.11 -18.35
N GLU A 149 -21.20 -1.35 -18.61
CA GLU A 149 -21.15 0.10 -18.46
C GLU A 149 -21.04 0.51 -16.99
N VAL A 150 -20.51 1.70 -16.74
CA VAL A 150 -20.22 2.20 -15.38
C VAL A 150 -21.45 2.16 -14.46
N ASN A 151 -22.63 2.42 -15.00
CA ASN A 151 -23.89 2.45 -14.25
C ASN A 151 -24.64 1.10 -14.20
N ASP A 152 -24.10 0.05 -14.81
CA ASP A 152 -24.70 -1.29 -14.80
C ASP A 152 -24.09 -2.12 -13.67
N GLU A 153 -24.79 -2.22 -12.55
CA GLU A 153 -24.35 -2.97 -11.37
C GLU A 153 -24.77 -4.46 -11.40
N SER A 154 -25.36 -4.95 -12.50
CA SER A 154 -25.89 -6.32 -12.58
C SER A 154 -24.85 -7.40 -12.27
N ILE A 155 -23.60 -7.23 -12.73
CA ILE A 155 -22.53 -8.19 -12.42
C ILE A 155 -22.15 -8.12 -10.94
N TYR A 156 -22.08 -6.93 -10.35
CA TYR A 156 -21.82 -6.76 -8.92
C TYR A 156 -22.89 -7.46 -8.07
N ASP A 157 -24.14 -7.23 -8.36
CA ASP A 157 -25.28 -7.83 -7.66
C ASP A 157 -25.34 -9.35 -7.82
N ASN A 158 -25.10 -9.86 -9.03
CA ASN A 158 -25.04 -11.30 -9.29
C ASN A 158 -23.89 -11.96 -8.51
N LEU A 159 -22.70 -11.39 -8.50
CA LEU A 159 -21.58 -11.91 -7.73
C LEU A 159 -21.88 -11.96 -6.23
N LEU A 160 -22.53 -10.93 -5.67
CA LEU A 160 -22.96 -10.95 -4.27
C LEU A 160 -24.03 -12.01 -4.01
N ALA A 161 -25.02 -12.13 -4.91
CA ALA A 161 -26.08 -13.12 -4.78
C ALA A 161 -25.52 -14.55 -4.84
N GLU A 162 -24.62 -14.84 -5.76
CA GLU A 162 -23.97 -16.15 -5.91
C GLU A 162 -23.20 -16.54 -4.64
N ILE A 163 -22.41 -15.61 -4.09
CA ILE A 163 -21.66 -15.85 -2.88
C ILE A 163 -22.57 -16.09 -1.68
N LYS A 164 -23.63 -15.29 -1.54
CA LYS A 164 -24.65 -15.49 -0.49
C LYS A 164 -25.35 -16.83 -0.64
N ALA A 165 -25.68 -17.22 -1.85
CA ALA A 165 -26.35 -18.51 -2.14
C ALA A 165 -25.49 -19.74 -1.81
N THR A 166 -24.16 -19.60 -1.73
CA THR A 166 -23.29 -20.70 -1.29
C THR A 166 -23.53 -21.10 0.17
N GLY A 167 -24.25 -20.28 0.95
CA GLY A 167 -24.46 -20.47 2.39
C GLY A 167 -23.18 -20.44 3.21
N LYS A 168 -22.08 -20.01 2.60
CA LYS A 168 -20.73 -20.04 3.17
C LYS A 168 -20.29 -18.67 3.71
N GLU A 169 -21.17 -17.69 3.82
CA GLU A 169 -20.86 -16.40 4.45
C GLU A 169 -20.29 -16.60 5.87
N ASP A 170 -20.80 -17.62 6.59
CA ASP A 170 -20.38 -17.97 7.97
C ASP A 170 -19.42 -19.15 8.06
N SER A 171 -19.01 -19.79 6.96
CA SER A 171 -18.37 -21.11 6.95
C SER A 171 -16.86 -21.12 6.72
N GLY A 172 -16.15 -20.01 6.98
CA GLY A 172 -14.70 -19.95 6.81
C GLY A 172 -14.22 -19.79 5.36
N LEU A 173 -15.15 -19.55 4.40
CA LEU A 173 -14.80 -19.14 3.04
C LEU A 173 -14.04 -17.82 3.04
N TRP A 174 -14.55 -16.88 3.84
CA TRP A 174 -13.98 -15.56 3.96
C TRP A 174 -12.94 -15.47 5.04
N LYS A 175 -11.85 -14.84 4.75
CA LYS A 175 -10.86 -14.41 5.73
C LYS A 175 -10.49 -12.96 5.52
N LEU A 176 -10.10 -12.29 6.58
CA LEU A 176 -9.61 -10.93 6.52
C LEU A 176 -8.21 -10.90 5.91
N TRP A 177 -7.99 -9.99 4.98
CA TRP A 177 -6.67 -9.73 4.43
C TRP A 177 -5.81 -8.97 5.45
N HIS A 178 -4.69 -9.56 5.85
CA HIS A 178 -3.76 -8.98 6.83
C HIS A 178 -4.44 -8.34 8.05
N GLY A 179 -5.43 -9.05 8.59
CA GLY A 179 -6.04 -8.73 9.87
C GLY A 179 -7.41 -8.10 9.82
N ASP A 180 -7.73 -7.14 8.95
CA ASP A 180 -9.01 -6.45 9.01
C ASP A 180 -9.30 -5.49 7.85
N SER A 181 -8.51 -5.53 6.80
CA SER A 181 -8.60 -4.51 5.75
C SER A 181 -9.73 -4.74 4.73
N HIS A 182 -10.12 -5.99 4.46
CA HIS A 182 -11.24 -6.42 3.61
C HIS A 182 -11.33 -7.95 3.59
N LEU A 183 -12.45 -8.47 3.08
CA LEU A 183 -12.67 -9.90 2.98
C LEU A 183 -12.07 -10.48 1.69
N ILE A 184 -11.49 -11.67 1.77
CA ILE A 184 -11.03 -12.44 0.61
C ILE A 184 -11.54 -13.87 0.66
N ALA A 185 -11.82 -14.45 -0.50
CA ALA A 185 -12.02 -15.88 -0.65
C ALA A 185 -10.80 -16.51 -1.33
N ASP A 186 -10.32 -17.61 -0.74
CA ASP A 186 -9.21 -18.37 -1.29
C ASP A 186 -9.57 -19.07 -2.60
N ASP A 187 -8.54 -19.48 -3.34
CA ASP A 187 -8.66 -20.13 -4.64
C ASP A 187 -9.05 -21.62 -4.49
N HIS A 188 -10.22 -21.89 -3.89
CA HIS A 188 -10.77 -23.23 -3.77
C HIS A 188 -11.86 -23.47 -4.83
N ILE A 189 -11.80 -24.63 -5.47
CA ILE A 189 -12.69 -24.99 -6.58
C ILE A 189 -14.15 -25.08 -6.14
N GLU A 190 -14.43 -25.62 -4.97
CA GLU A 190 -15.78 -25.99 -4.50
C GLU A 190 -16.80 -24.82 -4.53
N TRP A 191 -16.40 -23.60 -4.17
CA TRP A 191 -17.32 -22.47 -4.20
C TRP A 191 -17.47 -21.88 -5.60
N LYS A 192 -16.43 -21.98 -6.45
CA LYS A 192 -16.42 -21.45 -7.81
C LYS A 192 -17.40 -22.18 -8.73
N GLU A 193 -17.57 -23.47 -8.53
CA GLU A 193 -18.49 -24.27 -9.33
C GLU A 193 -19.95 -23.79 -9.23
N SER A 194 -20.33 -23.22 -8.10
CA SER A 194 -21.67 -22.64 -7.88
C SER A 194 -21.75 -21.15 -8.20
N CYS A 195 -20.72 -20.56 -8.80
CA CYS A 195 -20.66 -19.13 -9.10
C CYS A 195 -20.48 -18.86 -10.61
N PRO A 196 -21.53 -18.98 -11.42
CA PRO A 196 -21.44 -18.84 -12.87
C PRO A 196 -20.97 -17.45 -13.31
N THR A 197 -21.36 -16.38 -12.61
CA THR A 197 -20.89 -15.02 -12.94
C THR A 197 -19.39 -14.87 -12.70
N PHE A 198 -18.88 -15.42 -11.59
CA PHE A 198 -17.44 -15.43 -11.34
C PHE A 198 -16.69 -16.18 -12.46
N ASN A 199 -17.17 -17.35 -12.86
CA ASN A 199 -16.57 -18.16 -13.92
C ASN A 199 -16.61 -17.43 -15.27
N MET A 200 -17.72 -16.78 -15.59
CA MET A 200 -17.84 -15.94 -16.80
C MET A 200 -16.80 -14.82 -16.82
N VAL A 201 -16.57 -14.17 -15.67
CA VAL A 201 -15.55 -13.12 -15.54
C VAL A 201 -14.15 -13.69 -15.81
N ILE A 202 -13.80 -14.83 -15.21
CA ILE A 202 -12.50 -15.48 -15.41
C ILE A 202 -12.29 -15.86 -16.89
N GLU A 203 -13.28 -16.50 -17.52
CA GLU A 203 -13.16 -16.92 -18.92
C GLU A 203 -13.05 -15.72 -19.87
N LYS A 204 -13.77 -14.64 -19.62
CA LYS A 204 -13.64 -13.41 -20.42
C LYS A 204 -12.27 -12.76 -20.27
N ILE A 205 -11.70 -12.75 -19.06
CA ILE A 205 -10.32 -12.27 -18.82
C ILE A 205 -9.30 -13.13 -19.58
N LYS A 206 -9.37 -14.45 -19.46
CA LYS A 206 -8.48 -15.38 -20.18
C LYS A 206 -8.52 -15.16 -21.68
N HIS A 207 -9.73 -15.04 -22.23
CA HIS A 207 -9.93 -14.83 -23.67
C HIS A 207 -9.39 -13.46 -24.12
N TYR A 208 -9.76 -12.38 -23.42
CA TYR A 208 -9.38 -11.02 -23.81
C TYR A 208 -7.86 -10.82 -23.76
N PHE A 209 -7.23 -11.23 -22.68
CA PHE A 209 -5.79 -11.06 -22.49
C PHE A 209 -4.94 -12.20 -23.08
N LYS A 210 -5.55 -13.22 -23.65
CA LYS A 210 -4.87 -14.41 -24.21
C LYS A 210 -3.90 -14.99 -23.18
N MET A 211 -4.37 -15.23 -21.97
CA MET A 211 -3.57 -15.71 -20.84
C MET A 211 -4.05 -17.06 -20.31
N SER A 212 -3.12 -17.84 -19.76
CA SER A 212 -3.40 -19.04 -18.98
C SER A 212 -3.47 -18.67 -17.51
N ALA A 213 -4.66 -18.80 -16.89
CA ALA A 213 -4.85 -18.53 -15.48
C ALA A 213 -4.27 -19.66 -14.61
N THR A 214 -3.51 -19.32 -13.56
CA THR A 214 -2.95 -20.28 -12.60
C THR A 214 -3.51 -20.11 -11.20
N ALA A 215 -4.00 -18.94 -10.87
CA ALA A 215 -4.65 -18.65 -9.59
C ALA A 215 -5.63 -17.48 -9.73
N THR A 216 -6.62 -17.45 -8.85
CA THR A 216 -7.61 -16.37 -8.78
C THR A 216 -7.83 -15.93 -7.36
N ARG A 217 -8.39 -14.75 -7.18
CA ARG A 217 -8.85 -14.28 -5.86
C ARG A 217 -10.07 -13.40 -6.01
N PHE A 218 -11.04 -13.63 -5.15
CA PHE A 218 -12.16 -12.77 -4.94
C PHE A 218 -11.86 -11.86 -3.74
N ASN A 219 -11.90 -10.53 -3.90
CA ASN A 219 -11.78 -9.56 -2.83
C ASN A 219 -13.13 -8.85 -2.68
N TRP A 220 -13.67 -8.81 -1.50
CA TRP A 220 -14.90 -8.11 -1.19
C TRP A 220 -14.64 -7.00 -0.16
N TYR A 221 -14.82 -5.77 -0.60
CA TYR A 221 -14.86 -4.59 0.23
C TYR A 221 -16.33 -4.30 0.51
N ARG A 222 -16.77 -4.48 1.75
CA ARG A 222 -18.19 -4.36 2.13
C ARG A 222 -18.67 -2.93 2.03
N ASP A 223 -17.77 -1.98 2.31
CA ASP A 223 -17.96 -0.55 2.18
C ASP A 223 -16.64 0.15 1.82
N SER A 224 -16.66 1.46 1.72
CA SER A 224 -15.49 2.23 1.32
C SER A 224 -14.48 2.51 2.44
N SER A 225 -14.76 2.15 3.69
CA SER A 225 -13.78 2.20 4.79
C SER A 225 -12.72 1.12 4.66
N GLU A 226 -13.06 0.03 3.99
CA GLU A 226 -12.15 -1.08 3.74
C GLU A 226 -11.13 -0.74 2.65
N TRP A 227 -9.92 -1.24 2.79
CA TRP A 227 -8.77 -0.87 1.97
C TRP A 227 -7.77 -2.02 1.84
N LYS A 228 -6.79 -1.89 0.96
CA LYS A 228 -5.72 -2.87 0.80
C LYS A 228 -4.35 -2.16 0.80
N PRO A 229 -3.44 -2.49 1.74
CA PRO A 229 -2.14 -1.85 1.83
C PRO A 229 -1.29 -2.14 0.59
N TYR A 230 -0.30 -1.27 0.34
CA TYR A 230 0.69 -1.49 -0.72
C TYR A 230 1.47 -2.78 -0.50
N HIS A 231 1.44 -3.65 -1.49
CA HIS A 231 2.13 -4.95 -1.48
C HIS A 231 2.64 -5.30 -2.88
N HIS A 232 3.52 -6.27 -2.96
CA HIS A 232 3.85 -6.97 -4.20
C HIS A 232 3.03 -8.27 -4.27
N ASP A 233 2.65 -8.68 -5.46
CA ASP A 233 2.14 -10.04 -5.66
C ASP A 233 3.25 -11.08 -5.51
N ALA A 234 2.87 -12.31 -5.20
CA ALA A 234 3.81 -13.39 -4.89
C ALA A 234 4.88 -13.64 -5.96
N ALA A 235 4.55 -13.42 -7.23
CA ALA A 235 5.48 -13.56 -8.34
C ALA A 235 6.68 -12.60 -8.29
N ALA A 236 6.57 -11.45 -7.61
CA ALA A 236 7.71 -10.54 -7.43
C ALA A 236 8.74 -11.05 -6.42
N VAL A 237 8.31 -11.86 -5.43
CA VAL A 237 9.13 -12.24 -4.27
C VAL A 237 9.37 -13.74 -4.12
N LYS A 238 8.62 -14.58 -4.86
CA LYS A 238 8.72 -16.05 -4.83
C LYS A 238 9.13 -16.60 -6.18
N PRO A 239 10.38 -17.08 -6.36
CA PRO A 239 10.88 -17.52 -7.68
C PRO A 239 10.07 -18.67 -8.31
N HIS A 240 9.52 -19.59 -7.53
CA HIS A 240 8.69 -20.69 -8.05
C HIS A 240 7.35 -20.18 -8.60
N ILE A 241 6.77 -19.14 -8.01
CA ILE A 241 5.56 -18.48 -8.53
C ILE A 241 5.89 -17.68 -9.79
N ALA A 242 7.03 -16.96 -9.82
CA ALA A 242 7.47 -16.21 -10.99
C ALA A 242 7.66 -17.05 -12.27
N LYS A 243 7.84 -18.37 -12.13
CA LYS A 243 7.96 -19.31 -13.27
C LYS A 243 6.62 -19.62 -13.94
N ILE A 244 5.51 -19.38 -13.27
CA ILE A 244 4.16 -19.71 -13.74
C ILE A 244 3.22 -18.49 -13.78
N GLN A 245 3.69 -17.32 -13.30
CA GLN A 245 2.90 -16.08 -13.26
C GLN A 245 3.80 -14.91 -13.71
N ASN A 246 3.56 -14.39 -14.89
CA ASN A 246 4.18 -13.16 -15.41
C ASN A 246 3.17 -12.02 -15.59
N PHE A 247 1.89 -12.30 -15.37
CA PHE A 247 0.79 -11.41 -15.71
C PHE A 247 -0.28 -11.41 -14.62
N THR A 248 -0.68 -10.22 -14.19
CA THR A 248 -1.76 -10.02 -13.21
C THR A 248 -2.87 -9.20 -13.86
N VAL A 249 -4.10 -9.66 -13.73
CA VAL A 249 -5.30 -8.94 -14.17
C VAL A 249 -6.21 -8.72 -12.98
N GLY A 250 -6.70 -7.51 -12.81
CA GLY A 250 -7.73 -7.17 -11.84
C GLY A 250 -8.94 -6.54 -12.51
N VAL A 251 -10.13 -6.92 -12.10
CA VAL A 251 -11.38 -6.26 -12.50
C VAL A 251 -12.11 -5.72 -11.28
N SER A 252 -12.78 -4.59 -11.44
CA SER A 252 -13.52 -3.89 -10.39
C SER A 252 -15.00 -3.83 -10.70
N PHE A 253 -15.82 -4.21 -9.73
CA PHE A 253 -17.29 -4.09 -9.79
C PHE A 253 -17.80 -3.34 -8.57
N GLY A 254 -18.87 -2.54 -8.72
CA GLY A 254 -19.45 -1.72 -7.66
C GLY A 254 -18.77 -0.37 -7.50
N ALA A 255 -18.50 0.06 -6.27
CA ALA A 255 -17.95 1.38 -5.97
C ALA A 255 -16.60 1.65 -6.63
N GLU A 256 -16.43 2.84 -7.19
CA GLU A 256 -15.15 3.28 -7.74
C GLU A 256 -14.09 3.44 -6.63
N ARG A 257 -12.93 2.88 -6.87
CA ARG A 257 -11.73 3.03 -6.01
C ARG A 257 -10.49 3.09 -6.90
N ASP A 258 -9.47 3.76 -6.44
CA ASP A 258 -8.18 3.75 -7.12
C ASP A 258 -7.41 2.44 -6.89
N ALA A 259 -6.88 1.86 -7.98
CA ALA A 259 -5.70 1.02 -7.86
C ALA A 259 -4.48 1.94 -7.81
N SER A 260 -3.83 1.98 -6.67
CA SER A 260 -2.69 2.85 -6.44
C SER A 260 -1.39 2.06 -6.54
N PHE A 261 -0.47 2.56 -7.34
CA PHE A 261 0.86 1.99 -7.53
C PHE A 261 1.88 2.91 -6.90
N GLN A 262 2.69 2.38 -5.99
CA GLN A 262 3.76 3.12 -5.33
C GLN A 262 5.11 2.51 -5.68
N HIS A 263 5.99 3.30 -6.30
CA HIS A 263 7.33 2.83 -6.65
C HIS A 263 8.12 2.41 -5.41
N ALA A 264 8.71 1.22 -5.46
CA ALA A 264 9.32 0.59 -4.28
C ALA A 264 10.51 1.38 -3.72
N LYS A 265 11.26 2.10 -4.57
CA LYS A 265 12.47 2.86 -4.18
C LYS A 265 12.16 4.33 -3.87
N ASN A 266 11.63 5.07 -4.83
CA ASN A 266 11.47 6.53 -4.72
C ASN A 266 10.13 6.98 -4.14
N ARG A 267 9.18 6.04 -3.94
CA ARG A 267 7.85 6.28 -3.36
C ARG A 267 6.90 7.14 -4.23
N SER A 268 7.24 7.41 -5.48
CA SER A 268 6.29 8.03 -6.41
C SER A 268 5.02 7.21 -6.49
N VAL A 269 3.88 7.88 -6.60
CA VAL A 269 2.55 7.23 -6.61
C VAL A 269 1.83 7.55 -7.91
N VAL A 270 1.27 6.52 -8.53
CA VAL A 270 0.36 6.62 -9.68
C VAL A 270 -0.96 5.99 -9.29
N ASN A 271 -2.05 6.73 -9.40
CA ASN A 271 -3.39 6.25 -9.15
C ASN A 271 -4.12 5.95 -10.46
N VAL A 272 -4.74 4.81 -10.52
CA VAL A 272 -5.56 4.35 -11.64
C VAL A 272 -6.99 4.23 -11.15
N PRO A 273 -7.89 5.16 -11.52
CA PRO A 273 -9.30 5.04 -11.18
C PRO A 273 -9.90 3.76 -11.78
N LEU A 274 -10.66 3.03 -10.96
CA LEU A 274 -11.35 1.81 -11.36
C LEU A 274 -12.87 1.96 -11.14
N PRO A 275 -13.57 2.65 -12.06
CA PRO A 275 -15.02 2.59 -12.13
C PRO A 275 -15.55 1.16 -12.29
N ASN A 276 -16.83 0.97 -12.02
CA ASN A 276 -17.51 -0.31 -12.23
C ASN A 276 -17.27 -0.85 -13.66
N GLY A 277 -16.99 -2.16 -13.79
CA GLY A 277 -16.69 -2.83 -15.05
C GLY A 277 -15.28 -2.61 -15.60
N THR A 278 -14.45 -1.79 -14.96
CA THR A 278 -13.08 -1.50 -15.41
C THR A 278 -12.14 -2.64 -15.05
N THR A 279 -11.35 -3.04 -16.03
CA THR A 279 -10.29 -4.04 -15.90
C THR A 279 -8.93 -3.37 -16.05
N TYR A 280 -7.96 -3.79 -15.26
CA TYR A 280 -6.58 -3.39 -15.42
C TYR A 280 -5.68 -4.62 -15.40
N CYS A 281 -4.55 -4.53 -16.06
CA CYS A 281 -3.53 -5.57 -15.94
C CYS A 281 -2.13 -4.96 -15.87
N PHE A 282 -1.19 -5.71 -15.34
CA PHE A 282 0.21 -5.35 -15.34
C PHE A 282 1.10 -6.58 -15.44
N MET A 283 2.28 -6.36 -15.98
CA MET A 283 3.28 -7.40 -16.16
C MET A 283 4.26 -7.48 -15.00
N ASN A 284 5.12 -8.49 -15.02
CA ASN A 284 6.00 -8.85 -13.92
C ASN A 284 6.98 -7.74 -13.51
N GLN A 285 7.45 -6.89 -14.44
CA GLN A 285 8.39 -5.82 -14.07
C GLN A 285 7.68 -4.74 -13.26
N VAL A 286 6.43 -4.38 -13.61
CA VAL A 286 5.61 -3.48 -12.79
C VAL A 286 5.43 -4.06 -11.38
N ASN A 287 5.11 -5.36 -11.28
CA ASN A 287 4.97 -6.00 -9.97
C ASN A 287 6.26 -5.97 -9.12
N LYS A 288 7.45 -5.96 -9.75
CA LYS A 288 8.73 -5.88 -9.04
C LYS A 288 9.10 -4.47 -8.62
N ASP A 289 8.89 -3.50 -9.50
CA ASP A 289 9.33 -2.13 -9.27
C ASP A 289 8.28 -1.31 -8.49
N TRP A 290 7.01 -1.71 -8.54
CA TRP A 290 5.89 -1.02 -7.94
C TRP A 290 5.11 -1.93 -6.97
N ARG A 291 4.84 -1.43 -5.79
CA ARG A 291 3.85 -2.01 -4.90
C ARG A 291 2.48 -1.47 -5.28
N HIS A 292 1.45 -2.27 -5.18
CA HIS A 292 0.09 -1.83 -5.49
C HIS A 292 -0.86 -2.08 -4.33
N GLY A 293 -1.95 -1.34 -4.29
CA GLY A 293 -2.97 -1.43 -3.24
C GLY A 293 -4.20 -0.62 -3.56
N ILE A 294 -5.18 -0.66 -2.65
CA ILE A 294 -6.37 0.18 -2.66
C ILE A 294 -6.24 1.13 -1.48
N PRO A 295 -5.97 2.43 -1.69
CA PRO A 295 -5.73 3.38 -0.60
C PRO A 295 -6.95 3.49 0.33
N GLN A 296 -6.68 3.68 1.61
CA GLN A 296 -7.72 4.03 2.57
C GLN A 296 -8.31 5.39 2.21
N LEU A 297 -9.63 5.48 2.17
CA LEU A 297 -10.30 6.77 2.01
C LEU A 297 -10.34 7.52 3.34
N PRO A 298 -10.15 8.84 3.33
CA PRO A 298 -10.34 9.64 4.52
C PRO A 298 -11.82 9.60 4.94
N PRO A 299 -12.15 9.73 6.23
CA PRO A 299 -13.50 9.53 6.77
C PRO A 299 -14.59 10.31 6.04
N GLU A 300 -14.31 11.55 5.62
CA GLU A 300 -15.23 12.43 4.92
C GLU A 300 -15.58 12.00 3.47
N LYS A 301 -14.82 11.04 2.91
CA LYS A 301 -15.06 10.45 1.59
C LYS A 301 -15.60 9.02 1.65
N GLN A 302 -15.78 8.50 2.87
CA GLN A 302 -16.29 7.15 3.05
C GLN A 302 -17.80 7.11 2.84
N HIS A 303 -18.28 5.98 2.31
CA HIS A 303 -19.68 5.69 2.01
C HIS A 303 -19.93 4.18 2.18
N ASP A 304 -21.18 3.78 2.21
CA ASP A 304 -21.65 2.41 2.45
C ASP A 304 -21.66 1.51 1.21
N LYS A 305 -21.37 2.07 0.02
CA LYS A 305 -21.34 1.28 -1.22
C LYS A 305 -20.11 0.38 -1.27
N GLY A 306 -20.36 -0.91 -1.45
CA GLY A 306 -19.32 -1.94 -1.52
C GLY A 306 -18.66 -2.06 -2.89
N ARG A 307 -17.57 -2.83 -2.93
CA ARG A 307 -16.79 -3.13 -4.13
C ARG A 307 -16.35 -4.58 -4.16
N ILE A 308 -16.41 -5.20 -5.30
CA ILE A 308 -15.79 -6.50 -5.56
C ILE A 308 -14.60 -6.30 -6.51
N SER A 309 -13.49 -6.97 -6.21
CA SER A 309 -12.37 -7.07 -7.13
C SER A 309 -11.99 -8.53 -7.33
N ILE A 310 -11.99 -8.97 -8.58
CA ILE A 310 -11.53 -10.30 -8.96
C ILE A 310 -10.14 -10.16 -9.55
N ILE A 311 -9.18 -10.90 -9.00
CA ILE A 311 -7.79 -10.92 -9.47
C ILE A 311 -7.51 -12.27 -10.11
N VAL A 312 -6.84 -12.25 -11.24
CA VAL A 312 -6.37 -13.43 -11.97
C VAL A 312 -4.87 -13.31 -12.18
N TRP A 313 -4.14 -14.29 -11.71
CA TRP A 313 -2.72 -14.45 -11.97
C TRP A 313 -2.49 -15.58 -12.96
N GLY A 314 -1.52 -15.41 -13.83
CA GLY A 314 -1.20 -16.43 -14.78
C GLY A 314 -0.04 -16.08 -15.70
N TRP A 315 -0.01 -16.78 -16.81
CA TRP A 315 1.02 -16.62 -17.83
C TRP A 315 0.42 -16.07 -19.12
N ARG A 316 1.09 -15.11 -19.69
CA ARG A 316 0.84 -14.58 -21.04
C ARG A 316 2.14 -14.62 -21.83
N ASP A 317 2.09 -15.20 -23.04
CA ASP A 317 3.21 -15.25 -23.99
C ASP A 317 3.45 -13.91 -24.67
#